data_21e9f7932fddeab1c3798dea2fe6fea3
#
_entry.id   21e9f7932fddeab1c3798dea2fe6fea3
#
_cell.length_a   1.000
_cell.length_b   1.000
_cell.length_c   1.000
_cell.angle_alpha   90.00
_cell.angle_beta   90.00
_cell.angle_gamma   90.00
#
_symmetry.space_group_name_H-M   'P 1'
#
loop_
_entity.id
_entity.type
_entity.pdbx_description
1 polymer ?
#
loop_
_entity_poly.entity_id
_entity_poly.type
_entity_poly.pdbx_seq_one_letter_code
_entity_poly.pdbx_strand_id
1 'polypeptide(L)'
;MSQNFDLKTRDMSKAAHILLSKDQREGAISFSTVATVLERFEHFKRFAKEKGVARFERVSSELVRSYAQHLKKRIFKKRNLSAAYAANMLSAVNSVMSRAHSHNGTKWTPVTGREVNLERRTRTRTNKTVTREQSSKAIEQLSPRTTAIANLARELGLRSKEASLINAKKALADATNKSFVAIEAGTKGGRYREVPITNQLQIEALKKAAQIQGQHHSLVPQEQSWVVFREGELRDGRELLKKHGVAGYHELRAAYAAERYHELTGQTAPINGGKINNKEVDLDSRLQISNELGHGRAEVLNAYVGGKK
;
A
#
# COMPACT_ATOMS: atom_id res chain seq x y z
N MET A 1 9.95 -22.44 -34.25
CA MET A 1 10.54 -21.28 -33.55
C MET A 1 9.79 -21.05 -32.25
N SER A 2 10.49 -21.04 -31.14
CA SER A 2 9.92 -20.74 -29.81
C SER A 2 9.16 -19.42 -29.81
N GLN A 3 8.00 -19.37 -29.13
CA GLN A 3 7.16 -18.19 -29.05
C GLN A 3 7.08 -17.77 -27.57
N ASN A 4 7.91 -16.78 -27.18
CA ASN A 4 8.01 -16.31 -25.80
C ASN A 4 8.26 -17.47 -24.81
N PHE A 5 9.34 -18.23 -25.03
CA PHE A 5 9.69 -19.42 -24.24
C PHE A 5 8.57 -20.46 -24.20
N ASP A 6 8.02 -20.81 -25.36
CA ASP A 6 6.95 -21.78 -25.58
C ASP A 6 5.61 -21.52 -24.88
N LEU A 7 5.36 -20.26 -24.49
CA LEU A 7 4.07 -19.82 -23.96
C LEU A 7 2.95 -19.73 -25.04
N LYS A 8 3.20 -20.29 -26.23
CA LYS A 8 2.24 -20.40 -27.36
C LYS A 8 1.60 -19.08 -27.78
N THR A 9 2.27 -17.97 -27.57
CA THR A 9 1.82 -16.64 -28.00
C THR A 9 3.01 -15.79 -28.47
N ARG A 10 2.78 -14.97 -29.51
CA ARG A 10 3.77 -14.01 -30.01
C ARG A 10 3.72 -12.66 -29.27
N ASP A 11 2.67 -12.41 -28.50
CA ASP A 11 2.50 -11.17 -27.74
C ASP A 11 3.12 -11.29 -26.35
N MET A 12 4.10 -10.42 -26.06
CA MET A 12 4.79 -10.41 -24.76
C MET A 12 3.84 -10.11 -23.58
N SER A 13 2.76 -9.33 -23.79
CA SER A 13 1.82 -9.03 -22.71
C SER A 13 0.92 -10.21 -22.39
N LYS A 14 0.47 -10.95 -23.42
CA LYS A 14 -0.26 -12.21 -23.24
C LYS A 14 0.63 -13.24 -22.54
N ALA A 15 1.89 -13.35 -22.94
CA ALA A 15 2.87 -14.22 -22.27
C ALA A 15 3.10 -13.82 -20.81
N ALA A 16 3.28 -12.52 -20.52
CA ALA A 16 3.40 -12.01 -19.15
C ALA A 16 2.14 -12.31 -18.32
N HIS A 17 0.95 -12.13 -18.91
CA HIS A 17 -0.31 -12.46 -18.25
C HIS A 17 -0.42 -13.94 -17.90
N ILE A 18 -0.04 -14.86 -18.79
CA ILE A 18 -0.04 -16.31 -18.53
C ILE A 18 0.84 -16.64 -17.31
N LEU A 19 2.05 -16.11 -17.27
CA LEU A 19 3.00 -16.35 -16.18
C LEU A 19 2.52 -15.78 -14.83
N LEU A 20 2.03 -14.54 -14.84
CA LEU A 20 1.54 -13.89 -13.64
C LEU A 20 0.23 -14.52 -13.12
N SER A 21 -0.65 -14.98 -14.03
CA SER A 21 -1.88 -15.66 -13.67
C SER A 21 -1.63 -17.06 -13.09
N LYS A 22 -0.53 -17.72 -13.46
CA LYS A 22 -0.09 -18.95 -12.80
C LYS A 22 0.22 -18.71 -11.33
N ASP A 23 1.10 -17.74 -11.03
CA ASP A 23 1.45 -17.39 -9.65
C ASP A 23 0.24 -16.90 -8.84
N GLN A 24 -0.72 -16.23 -9.51
CA GLN A 24 -1.93 -15.77 -8.85
C GLN A 24 -2.83 -16.95 -8.44
N ARG A 25 -2.99 -17.95 -9.29
CA ARG A 25 -3.75 -19.18 -8.97
C ARG A 25 -3.08 -20.00 -7.86
N GLU A 26 -1.77 -19.98 -7.80
CA GLU A 26 -0.97 -20.61 -6.73
C GLU A 26 -0.96 -19.77 -5.44
N GLY A 27 -1.63 -18.61 -5.41
CA GLY A 27 -1.71 -17.73 -4.25
C GLY A 27 -0.45 -16.91 -3.96
N ALA A 28 0.59 -17.02 -4.80
CA ALA A 28 1.85 -16.31 -4.61
C ALA A 28 1.73 -14.78 -4.81
N ILE A 29 0.81 -14.35 -5.68
CA ILE A 29 0.51 -12.93 -5.89
C ILE A 29 -1.00 -12.67 -5.97
N SER A 30 -1.41 -11.42 -5.69
CA SER A 30 -2.82 -11.03 -5.77
C SER A 30 -3.24 -10.63 -7.19
N PHE A 31 -4.55 -10.67 -7.49
CA PHE A 31 -5.13 -10.12 -8.73
C PHE A 31 -4.69 -8.68 -9.01
N SER A 32 -4.68 -7.82 -7.98
CA SER A 32 -4.25 -6.43 -8.13
C SER A 32 -2.75 -6.32 -8.46
N THR A 33 -1.93 -7.27 -8.02
CA THR A 33 -0.52 -7.35 -8.40
C THR A 33 -0.38 -7.69 -9.86
N VAL A 34 -1.13 -8.68 -10.37
CA VAL A 34 -1.15 -9.04 -11.81
C VAL A 34 -1.46 -7.82 -12.65
N ALA A 35 -2.60 -7.15 -12.38
CA ALA A 35 -3.03 -5.97 -13.13
C ALA A 35 -1.97 -4.85 -13.13
N THR A 36 -1.40 -4.55 -11.96
CA THR A 36 -0.41 -3.49 -11.81
C THR A 36 0.93 -3.80 -12.50
N VAL A 37 1.38 -5.06 -12.45
CA VAL A 37 2.62 -5.48 -13.12
C VAL A 37 2.43 -5.43 -14.64
N LEU A 38 1.29 -5.91 -15.15
CA LEU A 38 0.99 -5.87 -16.58
C LEU A 38 0.91 -4.45 -17.12
N GLU A 39 0.18 -3.55 -16.45
CA GLU A 39 0.09 -2.14 -16.83
C GLU A 39 1.49 -1.51 -16.98
N ARG A 40 2.37 -1.75 -16.02
CA ARG A 40 3.74 -1.22 -16.05
C ARG A 40 4.60 -1.90 -17.11
N PHE A 41 4.41 -3.20 -17.32
CA PHE A 41 5.14 -3.96 -18.32
C PHE A 41 4.79 -3.52 -19.75
N GLU A 42 3.56 -3.08 -20.01
CA GLU A 42 3.14 -2.53 -21.32
C GLU A 42 4.02 -1.34 -21.76
N HIS A 43 4.51 -0.53 -20.84
CA HIS A 43 5.44 0.55 -21.17
C HIS A 43 6.77 0.02 -21.68
N PHE A 44 7.29 -1.05 -21.06
CA PHE A 44 8.50 -1.70 -21.52
C PHE A 44 8.30 -2.38 -22.87
N LYS A 45 7.19 -3.11 -23.04
CA LYS A 45 6.85 -3.76 -24.32
C LYS A 45 6.85 -2.77 -25.49
N ARG A 46 6.25 -1.60 -25.31
CA ARG A 46 6.25 -0.53 -26.33
C ARG A 46 7.68 -0.07 -26.64
N PHE A 47 8.47 0.22 -25.64
CA PHE A 47 9.87 0.59 -25.79
C PHE A 47 10.70 -0.51 -26.49
N ALA A 48 10.53 -1.77 -26.11
CA ALA A 48 11.22 -2.91 -26.72
C ALA A 48 10.85 -3.06 -28.19
N LYS A 49 9.56 -2.90 -28.52
CA LYS A 49 9.07 -2.94 -29.91
C LYS A 49 9.69 -1.85 -30.80
N GLU A 50 9.84 -0.62 -30.29
CA GLU A 50 10.55 0.48 -30.98
C GLU A 50 12.04 0.14 -31.23
N LYS A 51 12.62 -0.79 -30.46
CA LYS A 51 13.98 -1.32 -30.64
C LYS A 51 14.03 -2.63 -31.43
N GLY A 52 12.93 -3.02 -32.10
CA GLY A 52 12.84 -4.25 -32.89
C GLY A 52 12.73 -5.54 -32.07
N VAL A 53 12.48 -5.44 -30.75
CA VAL A 53 12.36 -6.59 -29.86
C VAL A 53 10.89 -6.81 -29.49
N ALA A 54 10.32 -7.95 -29.91
CA ALA A 54 8.91 -8.31 -29.74
C ALA A 54 8.72 -9.68 -29.01
N ARG A 55 9.78 -10.31 -28.53
CA ARG A 55 9.75 -11.62 -27.86
C ARG A 55 10.69 -11.67 -26.67
N PHE A 56 10.34 -12.47 -25.65
CA PHE A 56 11.14 -12.64 -24.44
C PHE A 56 12.56 -13.15 -24.70
N GLU A 57 12.70 -14.07 -25.67
CA GLU A 57 13.99 -14.65 -26.05
C GLU A 57 15.01 -13.61 -26.53
N ARG A 58 14.55 -12.45 -27.00
CA ARG A 58 15.39 -11.36 -27.49
C ARG A 58 15.56 -10.22 -26.47
N VAL A 59 14.92 -10.32 -25.30
CA VAL A 59 15.09 -9.31 -24.25
C VAL A 59 16.40 -9.58 -23.51
N SER A 60 17.39 -8.72 -23.73
CA SER A 60 18.67 -8.76 -23.02
C SER A 60 18.69 -7.80 -21.83
N SER A 61 19.65 -7.99 -20.91
CA SER A 61 19.92 -7.06 -19.81
C SER A 61 20.29 -5.66 -20.31
N GLU A 62 20.97 -5.56 -21.46
CA GLU A 62 21.33 -4.29 -22.11
C GLU A 62 20.10 -3.53 -22.57
N LEU A 63 19.11 -4.23 -23.14
CA LEU A 63 17.83 -3.60 -23.51
C LEU A 63 17.09 -3.07 -22.27
N VAL A 64 17.10 -3.82 -21.17
CA VAL A 64 16.47 -3.38 -19.92
C VAL A 64 17.25 -2.22 -19.27
N ARG A 65 18.58 -2.19 -19.34
CA ARG A 65 19.40 -1.02 -18.94
C ARG A 65 19.08 0.20 -19.80
N SER A 66 18.96 0.02 -21.12
CA SER A 66 18.55 1.11 -22.04
C SER A 66 17.16 1.66 -21.69
N TYR A 67 16.22 0.77 -21.33
CA TYR A 67 14.91 1.19 -20.82
C TYR A 67 15.01 1.98 -19.51
N ALA A 68 15.81 1.53 -18.55
CA ALA A 68 16.03 2.23 -17.30
C ALA A 68 16.63 3.64 -17.54
N GLN A 69 17.57 3.79 -18.49
CA GLN A 69 18.09 5.09 -18.92
C GLN A 69 17.01 5.96 -19.59
N HIS A 70 16.13 5.38 -20.39
CA HIS A 70 14.97 6.07 -20.96
C HIS A 70 14.05 6.60 -19.84
N LEU A 71 13.75 5.80 -18.82
CA LEU A 71 12.97 6.23 -17.65
C LEU A 71 13.66 7.38 -16.91
N LYS A 72 14.99 7.29 -16.72
CA LYS A 72 15.78 8.36 -16.10
C LYS A 72 15.66 9.68 -16.89
N LYS A 73 15.76 9.64 -18.22
CA LYS A 73 15.56 10.84 -19.07
C LYS A 73 14.15 11.46 -18.87
N ARG A 74 13.13 10.62 -18.69
CA ARG A 74 11.76 11.08 -18.42
C ARG A 74 11.61 11.77 -17.07
N ILE A 75 12.33 11.31 -16.05
CA ILE A 75 12.33 11.96 -14.73
C ILE A 75 13.00 13.33 -14.80
N PHE A 76 14.23 13.39 -15.32
CA PHE A 76 15.09 14.56 -15.20
C PHE A 76 14.88 15.60 -16.31
N LYS A 77 14.71 15.16 -17.56
CA LYS A 77 14.56 16.07 -18.71
C LYS A 77 13.11 16.45 -18.98
N LYS A 78 12.20 15.49 -19.01
CA LYS A 78 10.78 15.73 -19.33
C LYS A 78 9.92 16.02 -18.10
N ARG A 79 10.39 15.72 -16.89
CA ARG A 79 9.69 15.88 -15.60
C ARG A 79 8.26 15.32 -15.56
N ASN A 80 7.96 14.33 -16.41
CA ASN A 80 6.62 13.74 -16.53
C ASN A 80 6.52 12.35 -15.85
N LEU A 81 7.54 11.97 -15.08
CA LEU A 81 7.62 10.67 -14.40
C LEU A 81 8.28 10.84 -13.02
N SER A 82 7.67 10.28 -11.98
CA SER A 82 8.31 10.24 -10.67
C SER A 82 9.38 9.13 -10.59
N ALA A 83 10.46 9.35 -9.85
CA ALA A 83 11.51 8.35 -9.63
C ALA A 83 10.95 7.04 -9.02
N ALA A 84 9.97 7.16 -8.09
CA ALA A 84 9.32 6.00 -7.49
C ALA A 84 8.52 5.17 -8.50
N TYR A 85 7.81 5.84 -9.43
CA TYR A 85 7.05 5.13 -10.45
C TYR A 85 7.98 4.49 -11.50
N ALA A 86 9.05 5.17 -11.90
CA ALA A 86 10.08 4.61 -12.76
C ALA A 86 10.73 3.34 -12.17
N ALA A 87 11.07 3.37 -10.87
CA ALA A 87 11.58 2.19 -10.18
C ALA A 87 10.57 1.03 -10.16
N ASN A 88 9.28 1.34 -10.00
CA ASN A 88 8.22 0.33 -10.06
C ASN A 88 8.04 -0.24 -11.49
N MET A 89 8.21 0.59 -12.54
CA MET A 89 8.19 0.12 -13.93
C MET A 89 9.36 -0.84 -14.22
N LEU A 90 10.57 -0.50 -13.78
CA LEU A 90 11.74 -1.38 -13.90
C LEU A 90 11.56 -2.69 -13.13
N SER A 91 11.02 -2.61 -11.91
CA SER A 91 10.68 -3.78 -11.10
C SER A 91 9.67 -4.70 -11.78
N ALA A 92 8.68 -4.15 -12.48
CA ALA A 92 7.70 -4.94 -13.24
C ALA A 92 8.37 -5.71 -14.39
N VAL A 93 9.31 -5.09 -15.11
CA VAL A 93 10.09 -5.77 -16.15
C VAL A 93 10.88 -6.94 -15.56
N ASN A 94 11.65 -6.69 -14.50
CA ASN A 94 12.41 -7.76 -13.84
C ASN A 94 11.52 -8.89 -13.32
N SER A 95 10.34 -8.55 -12.78
CA SER A 95 9.36 -9.51 -12.27
C SER A 95 8.84 -10.44 -13.37
N VAL A 96 8.54 -9.89 -14.56
CA VAL A 96 8.08 -10.67 -15.71
C VAL A 96 9.22 -11.49 -16.28
N MET A 97 10.41 -10.89 -16.48
CA MET A 97 11.57 -11.61 -17.07
C MET A 97 12.07 -12.73 -16.17
N SER A 98 12.08 -12.55 -14.84
CA SER A 98 12.44 -13.62 -13.90
C SER A 98 11.51 -14.84 -14.05
N ARG A 99 10.20 -14.61 -14.20
CA ARG A 99 9.22 -15.68 -14.43
C ARG A 99 9.39 -16.35 -15.79
N ALA A 100 9.60 -15.56 -16.82
CA ALA A 100 9.80 -16.05 -18.18
C ALA A 100 11.04 -16.95 -18.27
N HIS A 101 12.15 -16.53 -17.68
CA HIS A 101 13.36 -17.32 -17.62
C HIS A 101 13.22 -18.57 -16.73
N SER A 102 12.57 -18.44 -15.57
CA SER A 102 12.27 -19.61 -14.72
C SER A 102 11.40 -20.63 -15.44
N HIS A 103 10.39 -20.20 -16.21
CA HIS A 103 9.56 -21.06 -17.04
C HIS A 103 10.40 -21.81 -18.11
N ASN A 104 11.39 -21.16 -18.67
CA ASN A 104 12.30 -21.74 -19.68
C ASN A 104 13.47 -22.51 -19.06
N GLY A 105 13.50 -22.73 -17.75
CA GLY A 105 14.61 -23.42 -17.08
C GLY A 105 15.93 -22.63 -17.03
N THR A 106 15.89 -21.32 -17.25
CA THR A 106 17.04 -20.41 -17.22
C THR A 106 16.92 -19.40 -16.08
N LYS A 107 17.97 -18.60 -15.87
CA LYS A 107 18.00 -17.59 -14.81
C LYS A 107 18.11 -16.18 -15.40
N TRP A 108 17.23 -15.28 -14.93
CA TRP A 108 17.31 -13.86 -15.21
C TRP A 108 18.16 -13.15 -14.16
N THR A 109 19.08 -12.29 -14.61
CA THR A 109 19.78 -11.35 -13.73
C THR A 109 19.07 -10.00 -13.75
N PRO A 110 18.40 -9.61 -12.63
CA PRO A 110 17.66 -8.37 -12.60
C PRO A 110 18.53 -7.15 -12.78
N VAL A 111 18.08 -6.22 -13.63
CA VAL A 111 18.71 -4.90 -13.77
C VAL A 111 18.25 -4.01 -12.64
N THR A 112 19.16 -3.47 -11.85
CA THR A 112 18.84 -2.63 -10.70
C THR A 112 18.77 -1.15 -11.07
N GLY A 113 17.94 -0.40 -10.35
CA GLY A 113 17.89 1.06 -10.53
C GLY A 113 19.22 1.75 -10.16
N ARG A 114 20.03 1.13 -9.30
CA ARG A 114 21.37 1.66 -8.93
C ARG A 114 22.34 1.68 -10.12
N GLU A 115 22.32 0.68 -10.98
CA GLU A 115 23.16 0.59 -12.17
C GLU A 115 23.02 1.80 -13.12
N VAL A 116 21.88 2.49 -13.07
CA VAL A 116 21.60 3.66 -13.91
C VAL A 116 21.32 4.91 -13.09
N ASN A 117 21.63 4.90 -11.79
CA ASN A 117 21.33 6.00 -10.86
C ASN A 117 19.83 6.38 -10.85
N LEU A 118 18.97 5.38 -10.87
CA LEU A 118 17.53 5.50 -10.70
C LEU A 118 17.19 5.22 -9.22
N GLU A 119 17.66 6.08 -8.32
CA GLU A 119 17.51 5.86 -6.89
C GLU A 119 16.04 5.98 -6.45
N ARG A 120 15.61 5.01 -5.66
CA ARG A 120 14.34 5.05 -4.97
C ARG A 120 14.48 5.95 -3.75
N ARG A 121 13.95 7.16 -3.80
CA ARG A 121 13.90 8.04 -2.62
C ARG A 121 13.04 7.37 -1.54
N THR A 122 13.58 7.29 -0.33
CA THR A 122 12.80 6.92 0.85
C THR A 122 11.66 7.92 1.00
N ARG A 123 10.43 7.43 1.07
CA ARG A 123 9.26 8.30 1.22
C ARG A 123 9.22 8.82 2.64
N THR A 124 9.60 10.05 2.83
CA THR A 124 9.46 10.77 4.10
C THR A 124 8.27 11.71 3.99
N ARG A 125 7.40 11.72 5.00
CA ARG A 125 6.29 12.64 5.07
C ARG A 125 6.82 14.05 5.31
N THR A 126 6.27 15.02 4.61
CA THR A 126 6.64 16.45 4.73
C THR A 126 5.50 17.31 5.27
N ASN A 127 4.25 16.90 5.04
CA ASN A 127 3.08 17.64 5.50
C ASN A 127 2.66 17.16 6.90
N LYS A 128 2.31 18.10 7.78
CA LYS A 128 1.74 17.80 9.10
C LYS A 128 0.56 16.83 8.99
N THR A 129 0.33 16.07 10.03
CA THR A 129 -0.89 15.25 10.12
C THR A 129 -2.09 16.13 10.42
N VAL A 130 -3.29 15.69 10.02
CA VAL A 130 -4.54 16.37 10.39
C VAL A 130 -4.73 16.31 11.90
N THR A 131 -5.27 17.39 12.47
CA THR A 131 -5.63 17.44 13.88
C THR A 131 -6.88 16.59 14.16
N ARG A 132 -7.16 16.33 15.42
CA ARG A 132 -8.38 15.63 15.83
C ARG A 132 -9.63 16.43 15.43
N GLU A 133 -9.64 17.73 15.65
CA GLU A 133 -10.74 18.61 15.26
C GLU A 133 -10.98 18.59 13.75
N GLN A 134 -9.92 18.74 12.93
CA GLN A 134 -10.03 18.66 11.47
C GLN A 134 -10.58 17.32 11.00
N SER A 135 -10.07 16.22 11.56
CA SER A 135 -10.54 14.87 11.21
C SER A 135 -12.00 14.65 11.60
N SER A 136 -12.43 15.09 12.80
CA SER A 136 -13.82 14.95 13.27
C SER A 136 -14.80 15.70 12.35
N LYS A 137 -14.52 16.99 12.05
CA LYS A 137 -15.35 17.78 11.13
C LYS A 137 -15.49 17.15 9.74
N ALA A 138 -14.41 16.56 9.22
CA ALA A 138 -14.45 15.89 7.92
C ALA A 138 -15.23 14.55 7.99
N ILE A 139 -15.09 13.80 9.07
CA ILE A 139 -15.76 12.51 9.26
C ILE A 139 -17.27 12.68 9.44
N GLU A 140 -17.73 13.75 10.07
CA GLU A 140 -19.16 14.08 10.24
C GLU A 140 -19.92 14.23 8.91
N GLN A 141 -19.22 14.50 7.82
CA GLN A 141 -19.81 14.66 6.49
C GLN A 141 -19.98 13.33 5.72
N LEU A 142 -19.55 12.22 6.29
CA LEU A 142 -19.54 10.93 5.64
C LEU A 142 -20.87 10.18 5.88
N SER A 143 -21.16 9.19 5.03
CA SER A 143 -22.22 8.22 5.28
C SER A 143 -21.93 7.43 6.57
N PRO A 144 -22.96 6.88 7.25
CA PRO A 144 -22.74 6.12 8.49
C PRO A 144 -21.65 5.02 8.36
N ARG A 145 -21.62 4.34 7.24
CA ARG A 145 -20.66 3.25 6.97
C ARG A 145 -19.25 3.78 6.74
N THR A 146 -19.08 4.79 5.92
CA THR A 146 -17.77 5.40 5.68
C THR A 146 -17.27 6.19 6.90
N THR A 147 -18.16 6.73 7.74
CA THR A 147 -17.84 7.26 9.08
C THR A 147 -17.22 6.19 9.98
N ALA A 148 -17.85 5.00 10.05
CA ALA A 148 -17.31 3.90 10.85
C ALA A 148 -15.90 3.49 10.36
N ILE A 149 -15.71 3.35 9.04
CA ILE A 149 -14.41 3.03 8.42
C ILE A 149 -13.37 4.12 8.71
N ALA A 150 -13.76 5.39 8.64
CA ALA A 150 -12.88 6.52 8.92
C ALA A 150 -12.45 6.54 10.40
N ASN A 151 -13.37 6.31 11.33
CA ASN A 151 -13.07 6.22 12.76
C ASN A 151 -12.14 5.03 13.05
N LEU A 152 -12.36 3.85 12.46
CA LEU A 152 -11.44 2.72 12.61
C LEU A 152 -10.04 3.03 12.06
N ALA A 153 -9.95 3.78 10.96
CA ALA A 153 -8.66 4.24 10.44
C ALA A 153 -7.98 5.27 11.36
N ARG A 154 -8.76 6.14 12.01
CA ARG A 154 -8.30 7.21 12.89
C ARG A 154 -7.90 6.72 14.27
N GLU A 155 -8.66 5.78 14.87
CA GLU A 155 -8.48 5.34 16.26
C GLU A 155 -7.67 4.04 16.39
N LEU A 156 -7.64 3.21 15.35
CA LEU A 156 -6.91 1.93 15.33
C LEU A 156 -5.83 1.85 14.25
N GLY A 157 -5.63 2.92 13.49
CA GLY A 157 -4.64 2.94 12.43
C GLY A 157 -4.90 1.94 11.29
N LEU A 158 -6.15 1.52 11.05
CA LEU A 158 -6.46 0.54 10.01
C LEU A 158 -6.33 1.13 8.60
N ARG A 159 -5.93 0.29 7.63
CA ARG A 159 -6.09 0.65 6.22
C ARG A 159 -7.57 0.62 5.87
N SER A 160 -8.00 1.44 4.90
CA SER A 160 -9.41 1.45 4.48
C SER A 160 -9.96 0.07 4.14
N LYS A 161 -9.17 -0.79 3.47
CA LYS A 161 -9.57 -2.17 3.19
C LYS A 161 -9.71 -3.01 4.46
N GLU A 162 -8.80 -2.89 5.40
CA GLU A 162 -8.84 -3.58 6.69
C GLU A 162 -10.07 -3.14 7.49
N ALA A 163 -10.27 -1.81 7.60
CA ALA A 163 -11.43 -1.23 8.27
C ALA A 163 -12.77 -1.62 7.61
N SER A 164 -12.80 -1.82 6.29
CA SER A 164 -14.00 -2.26 5.58
C SER A 164 -14.31 -3.74 5.77
N LEU A 165 -13.28 -4.59 5.85
CA LEU A 165 -13.42 -6.05 5.89
C LEU A 165 -13.35 -6.65 7.30
N ILE A 166 -13.08 -5.83 8.32
CA ILE A 166 -13.06 -6.29 9.71
C ILE A 166 -14.43 -6.81 10.16
N ASN A 167 -14.45 -7.89 10.92
CA ASN A 167 -15.62 -8.26 11.73
C ASN A 167 -15.60 -7.39 13.01
N ALA A 168 -16.30 -6.28 12.97
CA ALA A 168 -16.29 -5.29 14.06
C ALA A 168 -16.90 -5.82 15.36
N LYS A 169 -17.85 -6.75 15.30
CA LYS A 169 -18.43 -7.41 16.50
C LYS A 169 -17.39 -8.27 17.19
N LYS A 170 -16.66 -9.13 16.43
CA LYS A 170 -15.55 -9.92 16.97
C LYS A 170 -14.43 -9.01 17.50
N ALA A 171 -14.08 -7.97 16.74
CA ALA A 171 -13.05 -7.02 17.14
C ALA A 171 -13.41 -6.28 18.44
N LEU A 172 -14.67 -5.90 18.63
CA LEU A 172 -15.16 -5.30 19.89
C LEU A 172 -15.05 -6.28 21.07
N ALA A 173 -15.43 -7.55 20.86
CA ALA A 173 -15.32 -8.57 21.89
C ALA A 173 -13.83 -8.84 22.27
N ASP A 174 -12.94 -8.95 21.27
CA ASP A 174 -11.50 -9.09 21.50
C ASP A 174 -10.92 -7.87 22.24
N ALA A 175 -11.29 -6.65 21.83
CA ALA A 175 -10.88 -5.41 22.48
C ALA A 175 -11.28 -5.35 23.96
N THR A 176 -12.48 -5.81 24.28
CA THR A 176 -13.02 -5.81 25.67
C THR A 176 -12.36 -6.89 26.53
N ASN A 177 -12.13 -8.09 25.96
CA ASN A 177 -11.69 -9.25 26.72
C ASN A 177 -10.16 -9.41 26.74
N LYS A 178 -9.45 -8.91 25.72
CA LYS A 178 -8.01 -9.17 25.51
C LYS A 178 -7.17 -7.88 25.47
N SER A 179 -7.79 -6.69 25.51
CA SER A 179 -7.13 -5.38 25.38
C SER A 179 -6.36 -5.18 24.07
N PHE A 180 -6.70 -5.93 23.02
CA PHE A 180 -6.19 -5.73 21.66
C PHE A 180 -7.22 -6.17 20.61
N VAL A 181 -7.00 -5.72 19.37
CA VAL A 181 -7.78 -6.13 18.19
C VAL A 181 -6.88 -6.88 17.23
N ALA A 182 -7.28 -8.11 16.88
CA ALA A 182 -6.64 -8.91 15.84
C ALA A 182 -7.06 -8.44 14.45
N ILE A 183 -6.10 -8.12 13.59
CA ILE A 183 -6.33 -7.70 12.21
C ILE A 183 -5.88 -8.81 11.26
N GLU A 184 -6.87 -9.51 10.70
CA GLU A 184 -6.70 -10.66 9.82
C GLU A 184 -7.18 -10.35 8.39
N ALA A 185 -8.35 -9.74 8.26
CA ALA A 185 -8.99 -9.48 6.99
C ALA A 185 -8.43 -8.23 6.27
N GLY A 186 -8.29 -8.29 4.96
CA GLY A 186 -7.88 -7.15 4.12
C GLY A 186 -6.42 -6.74 4.24
N THR A 187 -5.62 -7.46 5.02
CA THR A 187 -4.21 -7.15 5.26
C THR A 187 -3.37 -7.28 3.99
N LYS A 188 -2.35 -6.44 3.86
CA LYS A 188 -1.42 -6.51 2.74
C LYS A 188 -0.49 -7.72 2.90
N GLY A 189 -0.62 -8.68 1.99
CA GLY A 189 0.19 -9.92 2.02
C GLY A 189 -0.24 -10.91 3.10
N GLY A 190 -1.50 -10.86 3.57
CA GLY A 190 -2.04 -11.81 4.55
C GLY A 190 -1.44 -11.70 5.97
N ARG A 191 -0.72 -10.61 6.26
CA ARG A 191 0.00 -10.47 7.53
C ARG A 191 -0.95 -10.18 8.68
N TYR A 192 -1.05 -11.12 9.61
CA TYR A 192 -1.66 -10.93 10.91
C TYR A 192 -0.94 -9.86 11.72
N ARG A 193 -1.69 -9.10 12.51
CA ARG A 193 -1.15 -8.22 13.54
C ARG A 193 -2.19 -7.90 14.61
N GLU A 194 -1.72 -7.43 15.72
CA GLU A 194 -2.53 -6.95 16.84
C GLU A 194 -2.38 -5.43 16.98
N VAL A 195 -3.48 -4.76 17.28
CA VAL A 195 -3.53 -3.34 17.60
C VAL A 195 -3.97 -3.23 19.07
N PRO A 196 -3.13 -2.69 19.97
CA PRO A 196 -3.48 -2.58 21.40
C PRO A 196 -4.60 -1.55 21.59
N ILE A 197 -5.45 -1.81 22.58
CA ILE A 197 -6.45 -0.87 23.06
C ILE A 197 -5.84 -0.06 24.19
N THR A 198 -5.68 1.23 23.99
CA THR A 198 -5.02 2.15 24.92
C THR A 198 -5.94 3.28 25.40
N ASN A 199 -7.10 3.45 24.76
CA ASN A 199 -8.03 4.50 25.15
C ASN A 199 -9.48 4.15 24.76
N GLN A 200 -10.43 4.90 25.36
CA GLN A 200 -11.86 4.68 25.21
C GLN A 200 -12.36 4.98 23.78
N LEU A 201 -11.74 5.91 23.05
CA LEU A 201 -12.18 6.26 21.69
C LEU A 201 -12.06 5.09 20.72
N GLN A 202 -11.09 4.20 20.93
CA GLN A 202 -10.93 2.96 20.17
C GLN A 202 -12.13 2.02 20.37
N ILE A 203 -12.58 1.86 21.61
CA ILE A 203 -13.76 1.06 21.97
C ILE A 203 -15.01 1.67 21.35
N GLU A 204 -15.17 2.99 21.41
CA GLU A 204 -16.33 3.69 20.82
C GLU A 204 -16.37 3.54 19.31
N ALA A 205 -15.21 3.64 18.64
CA ALA A 205 -15.12 3.39 17.19
C ALA A 205 -15.55 1.97 16.82
N LEU A 206 -15.12 0.97 17.61
CA LEU A 206 -15.52 -0.43 17.42
C LEU A 206 -17.01 -0.65 17.69
N LYS A 207 -17.58 -0.04 18.74
CA LYS A 207 -19.04 -0.11 19.04
C LYS A 207 -19.86 0.42 17.88
N LYS A 208 -19.52 1.62 17.37
CA LYS A 208 -20.19 2.21 16.21
C LYS A 208 -20.03 1.34 14.96
N ALA A 209 -18.85 0.81 14.70
CA ALA A 209 -18.61 -0.09 13.59
C ALA A 209 -19.42 -1.39 13.71
N ALA A 210 -19.51 -1.99 14.90
CA ALA A 210 -20.31 -3.19 15.16
C ALA A 210 -21.82 -2.95 14.95
N GLN A 211 -22.32 -1.77 15.32
CA GLN A 211 -23.73 -1.37 15.05
C GLN A 211 -23.98 -1.26 13.53
N ILE A 212 -23.11 -0.59 12.79
CA ILE A 212 -23.22 -0.43 11.32
C ILE A 212 -23.04 -1.77 10.60
N GLN A 213 -22.19 -2.66 11.10
CA GLN A 213 -22.04 -4.01 10.57
C GLN A 213 -23.37 -4.79 10.63
N GLY A 214 -24.15 -4.62 11.68
CA GLY A 214 -25.42 -5.32 11.85
C GLY A 214 -25.27 -6.84 11.76
N GLN A 215 -26.01 -7.50 10.87
CA GLN A 215 -25.94 -8.96 10.65
C GLN A 215 -24.93 -9.36 9.56
N HIS A 216 -24.23 -8.40 8.94
CA HIS A 216 -23.23 -8.69 7.91
C HIS A 216 -21.92 -9.22 8.52
N HIS A 217 -21.07 -9.82 7.68
CA HIS A 217 -19.75 -10.33 8.10
C HIS A 217 -18.70 -9.23 8.28
N SER A 218 -18.93 -8.05 7.70
CA SER A 218 -18.00 -6.92 7.70
C SER A 218 -18.77 -5.60 7.48
N LEU A 219 -18.05 -4.50 7.33
CA LEU A 219 -18.66 -3.21 6.94
C LEU A 219 -18.96 -3.13 5.43
N VAL A 220 -18.56 -4.10 4.62
CA VAL A 220 -19.00 -4.19 3.22
C VAL A 220 -20.41 -4.78 3.19
N PRO A 221 -21.38 -4.16 2.49
CA PRO A 221 -22.71 -4.74 2.32
C PRO A 221 -22.63 -6.14 1.72
N GLN A 222 -23.48 -7.06 2.18
CA GLN A 222 -23.41 -8.48 1.78
C GLN A 222 -23.71 -8.67 0.29
N GLU A 223 -24.54 -7.82 -0.30
CA GLU A 223 -24.92 -7.80 -1.70
C GLU A 223 -23.85 -7.19 -2.62
N GLN A 224 -22.79 -6.62 -2.06
CA GLN A 224 -21.71 -5.99 -2.81
C GLN A 224 -20.40 -6.76 -2.73
N SER A 225 -19.70 -6.86 -3.87
CA SER A 225 -18.31 -7.27 -3.85
C SER A 225 -17.42 -6.15 -3.30
N TRP A 226 -16.25 -6.51 -2.77
CA TRP A 226 -15.25 -5.53 -2.34
C TRP A 226 -14.91 -4.50 -3.44
N VAL A 227 -14.88 -4.91 -4.70
CA VAL A 227 -14.54 -4.01 -5.83
C VAL A 227 -15.62 -2.97 -6.01
N VAL A 228 -16.89 -3.37 -6.01
CA VAL A 228 -18.04 -2.46 -6.14
C VAL A 228 -18.06 -1.46 -4.99
N PHE A 229 -17.92 -1.93 -3.75
CA PHE A 229 -17.88 -1.06 -2.58
C PHE A 229 -16.70 -0.07 -2.61
N ARG A 230 -15.51 -0.54 -3.00
CA ARG A 230 -14.31 0.29 -3.10
C ARG A 230 -14.43 1.41 -4.12
N GLU A 231 -15.01 1.11 -5.30
CA GLU A 231 -15.15 2.07 -6.41
C GLU A 231 -16.44 2.92 -6.29
N GLY A 232 -17.35 2.57 -5.41
CA GLY A 232 -18.57 3.30 -5.03
C GLY A 232 -18.39 4.05 -3.72
N GLU A 233 -19.13 3.62 -2.69
CA GLU A 233 -19.30 4.33 -1.41
C GLU A 233 -17.96 4.68 -0.73
N LEU A 234 -16.98 3.76 -0.74
CA LEU A 234 -15.68 4.03 -0.12
C LEU A 234 -14.88 5.11 -0.87
N ARG A 235 -14.98 5.14 -2.21
CA ARG A 235 -14.36 6.21 -3.03
C ARG A 235 -15.03 7.54 -2.76
N ASP A 236 -16.37 7.57 -2.72
CA ASP A 236 -17.14 8.78 -2.50
C ASP A 236 -16.87 9.38 -1.12
N GLY A 237 -16.77 8.54 -0.08
CA GLY A 237 -16.30 8.96 1.24
C GLY A 237 -14.89 9.55 1.23
N ARG A 238 -13.96 9.00 0.43
CA ARG A 238 -12.62 9.59 0.28
C ARG A 238 -12.66 10.96 -0.39
N GLU A 239 -13.50 11.16 -1.39
CA GLU A 239 -13.63 12.47 -2.06
C GLU A 239 -14.28 13.51 -1.13
N LEU A 240 -15.24 13.10 -0.27
CA LEU A 240 -15.78 13.96 0.78
C LEU A 240 -14.71 14.35 1.81
N LEU A 241 -13.91 13.39 2.31
CA LEU A 241 -12.77 13.70 3.18
C LEU A 241 -11.85 14.75 2.56
N LYS A 242 -11.53 14.64 1.26
CA LYS A 242 -10.69 15.61 0.56
C LYS A 242 -11.32 17.00 0.49
N LYS A 243 -12.61 17.10 0.22
CA LYS A 243 -13.34 18.39 0.23
C LYS A 243 -13.24 19.11 1.57
N HIS A 244 -13.14 18.32 2.66
CA HIS A 244 -13.04 18.84 4.03
C HIS A 244 -11.59 18.84 4.57
N GLY A 245 -10.58 18.86 3.68
CA GLY A 245 -9.17 19.07 4.04
C GLY A 245 -8.43 17.84 4.55
N VAL A 246 -9.02 16.63 4.48
CA VAL A 246 -8.38 15.36 4.84
C VAL A 246 -8.04 14.59 3.57
N ALA A 247 -6.77 14.30 3.30
CA ALA A 247 -6.33 13.67 2.03
C ALA A 247 -6.89 12.25 1.79
N GLY A 248 -7.71 11.72 2.68
CA GLY A 248 -8.39 10.44 2.64
C GLY A 248 -8.06 9.55 3.84
N TYR A 249 -8.54 8.32 3.85
CA TYR A 249 -8.39 7.37 4.97
C TYR A 249 -6.94 7.13 5.40
N HIS A 250 -5.99 7.21 4.47
CA HIS A 250 -4.56 7.04 4.81
C HIS A 250 -4.02 8.20 5.65
N GLU A 251 -4.58 9.38 5.51
CA GLU A 251 -4.28 10.55 6.33
C GLU A 251 -4.73 10.34 7.78
N LEU A 252 -5.92 9.78 7.98
CA LEU A 252 -6.45 9.43 9.30
C LEU A 252 -5.54 8.41 10.00
N ARG A 253 -5.07 7.41 9.27
CA ARG A 253 -4.08 6.45 9.79
C ARG A 253 -2.73 7.10 10.12
N ALA A 254 -2.32 8.13 9.39
CA ALA A 254 -1.10 8.88 9.72
C ALA A 254 -1.28 9.71 11.00
N ALA A 255 -2.47 10.25 11.22
CA ALA A 255 -2.81 10.94 12.46
C ALA A 255 -2.79 9.99 13.67
N TYR A 256 -3.34 8.76 13.53
CA TYR A 256 -3.16 7.71 14.54
C TYR A 256 -1.68 7.49 14.89
N ALA A 257 -0.84 7.30 13.88
CA ALA A 257 0.59 7.05 14.12
C ALA A 257 1.29 8.21 14.85
N ALA A 258 0.90 9.46 14.56
CA ALA A 258 1.47 10.63 15.22
C ALA A 258 0.99 10.78 16.67
N GLU A 259 -0.27 10.47 16.98
CA GLU A 259 -0.78 10.43 18.36
C GLU A 259 -0.17 9.28 19.14
N ARG A 260 -0.10 8.10 18.53
CA ARG A 260 0.52 6.94 19.18
C ARG A 260 2.00 7.17 19.49
N TYR A 261 2.72 7.90 18.62
CA TYR A 261 4.09 8.33 18.88
C TYR A 261 4.15 9.25 20.11
N HIS A 262 3.20 10.17 20.24
CA HIS A 262 3.11 11.03 21.42
C HIS A 262 2.83 10.22 22.69
N GLU A 263 1.91 9.28 22.66
CA GLU A 263 1.60 8.38 23.81
C GLU A 263 2.84 7.62 24.29
N LEU A 264 3.65 7.09 23.36
CA LEU A 264 4.81 6.27 23.68
C LEU A 264 6.05 7.08 24.11
N THR A 265 6.20 8.30 23.59
CA THR A 265 7.42 9.10 23.81
C THR A 265 7.22 10.30 24.73
N GLY A 266 5.97 10.68 25.01
CA GLY A 266 5.64 11.97 25.63
C GLY A 266 5.92 13.20 24.75
N GLN A 267 6.32 13.00 23.48
CA GLN A 267 6.78 14.05 22.59
C GLN A 267 5.91 14.16 21.34
N THR A 268 5.70 15.38 20.87
CA THR A 268 5.06 15.60 19.57
C THR A 268 5.85 14.93 18.45
N ALA A 269 5.17 14.25 17.52
CA ALA A 269 5.81 13.61 16.38
C ALA A 269 6.63 14.63 15.56
N PRO A 270 7.81 14.26 15.04
CA PRO A 270 8.70 15.16 14.29
C PRO A 270 8.02 15.90 13.14
N ILE A 271 7.06 15.26 12.46
CA ILE A 271 6.29 15.88 11.37
C ILE A 271 5.43 17.06 11.84
N ASN A 272 4.99 17.04 13.08
CA ASN A 272 4.17 18.08 13.69
C ASN A 272 5.00 19.12 14.46
N GLY A 273 6.34 19.07 14.32
CA GLY A 273 7.27 20.03 14.90
C GLY A 273 7.99 19.56 16.17
N GLY A 274 7.78 18.32 16.60
CA GLY A 274 8.47 17.73 17.75
C GLY A 274 9.96 17.50 17.49
N LYS A 275 10.73 17.41 18.58
CA LYS A 275 12.16 17.07 18.56
C LYS A 275 12.36 15.66 19.11
N ILE A 276 13.38 14.98 18.63
CA ILE A 276 13.77 13.66 19.14
C ILE A 276 14.81 13.91 20.26
N ASN A 277 14.38 13.78 21.53
CA ASN A 277 15.25 13.99 22.68
C ASN A 277 16.01 12.70 23.05
N ASN A 278 15.41 11.53 22.84
CA ASN A 278 16.01 10.23 23.07
C ASN A 278 15.89 9.35 21.82
N LYS A 279 17.03 8.98 21.22
CA LYS A 279 17.08 8.20 19.97
C LYS A 279 16.64 6.75 20.16
N GLU A 280 16.86 6.17 21.32
CA GLU A 280 16.47 4.79 21.63
C GLU A 280 14.95 4.70 21.78
N VAL A 281 14.35 5.56 22.59
CA VAL A 281 12.89 5.67 22.75
C VAL A 281 12.21 5.98 21.40
N ASP A 282 12.78 6.86 20.57
CA ASP A 282 12.27 7.14 19.21
C ASP A 282 12.29 5.87 18.34
N LEU A 283 13.39 5.10 18.37
CA LEU A 283 13.52 3.89 17.56
C LEU A 283 12.52 2.81 17.99
N ASP A 284 12.40 2.55 19.29
CA ASP A 284 11.51 1.55 19.86
C ASP A 284 10.04 1.91 19.59
N SER A 285 9.67 3.16 19.82
CA SER A 285 8.33 3.65 19.53
C SER A 285 7.98 3.52 18.03
N ARG A 286 8.93 3.85 17.13
CA ARG A 286 8.73 3.63 15.68
C ARG A 286 8.57 2.17 15.34
N LEU A 287 9.33 1.28 15.94
CA LEU A 287 9.22 -0.15 15.70
C LEU A 287 7.87 -0.69 16.20
N GLN A 288 7.47 -0.31 17.41
CA GLN A 288 6.18 -0.69 17.99
C GLN A 288 5.01 -0.23 17.08
N ILE A 289 4.94 1.06 16.73
CA ILE A 289 3.90 1.60 15.85
C ILE A 289 3.96 0.92 14.47
N SER A 290 5.16 0.63 13.97
CA SER A 290 5.34 -0.08 12.71
C SER A 290 4.71 -1.47 12.74
N ASN A 291 4.80 -2.18 13.85
CA ASN A 291 4.16 -3.48 14.07
C ASN A 291 2.64 -3.33 14.15
N GLU A 292 2.12 -2.39 14.94
CA GLU A 292 0.69 -2.04 15.04
C GLU A 292 0.11 -1.69 13.65
N LEU A 293 0.90 -1.05 12.79
CA LEU A 293 0.53 -0.71 11.42
C LEU A 293 0.81 -1.86 10.39
N GLY A 294 1.39 -2.98 10.80
CA GLY A 294 1.69 -4.13 9.94
C GLY A 294 2.80 -3.90 8.92
N HIS A 295 3.87 -3.21 9.31
CA HIS A 295 5.04 -2.96 8.46
C HIS A 295 6.29 -3.72 8.92
N GLY A 296 6.53 -3.85 10.23
CA GLY A 296 7.62 -4.60 10.83
C GLY A 296 9.01 -3.95 10.69
N ARG A 297 9.12 -2.66 10.32
CA ARG A 297 10.37 -1.92 10.17
C ARG A 297 10.21 -0.46 10.57
N ALA A 298 11.07 0.05 11.44
CA ALA A 298 10.99 1.41 11.97
C ALA A 298 11.08 2.51 10.88
N GLU A 299 11.89 2.29 9.83
CA GLU A 299 12.08 3.30 8.77
C GLU A 299 10.81 3.62 8.01
N VAL A 300 9.85 2.69 7.95
CA VAL A 300 8.56 2.92 7.29
C VAL A 300 7.78 4.03 7.97
N LEU A 301 8.00 4.23 9.28
CA LEU A 301 7.33 5.29 10.05
C LEU A 301 7.72 6.70 9.58
N ASN A 302 8.84 6.89 8.86
CA ASN A 302 9.17 8.17 8.24
C ASN A 302 8.05 8.67 7.31
N ALA A 303 7.23 7.76 6.75
CA ALA A 303 6.09 8.09 5.91
C ALA A 303 4.85 8.57 6.72
N TYR A 304 4.87 8.44 8.05
CA TYR A 304 3.77 8.77 8.95
C TYR A 304 4.16 9.90 9.91
N VAL A 305 5.20 9.70 10.70
CA VAL A 305 5.62 10.63 11.77
C VAL A 305 6.76 11.56 11.36
N GLY A 306 7.23 11.48 10.12
CA GLY A 306 8.38 12.26 9.63
C GLY A 306 9.72 11.59 9.86
N GLY A 307 10.74 12.07 9.12
CA GLY A 307 12.12 11.60 9.26
C GLY A 307 12.84 12.22 10.46
N LYS A 308 13.97 11.64 10.80
CA LYS A 308 14.94 12.27 11.72
C LYS A 308 15.46 13.54 11.04
N LYS A 309 15.37 14.66 11.72
CA LYS A 309 16.08 15.89 11.33
C LYS A 309 17.48 15.85 11.90
#